data_a4bc6a6ab9f1695fa18e7048c555638d
#
_entry.id   a4bc6a6ab9f1695fa18e7048c555638d
#
_cell.length_a   1.000
_cell.length_b   1.000
_cell.length_c   1.000
_cell.angle_alpha   90.00
_cell.angle_beta   90.00
_cell.angle_gamma   90.00
#
_symmetry.space_group_name_H-M   'P 1'
#
loop_
_entity.id
_entity.type
_entity.pdbx_description
1 polymer ?
#
loop_
_entity_poly.entity_id
_entity_poly.type
_entity_poly.pdbx_seq_one_letter_code
_entity_poly.pdbx_strand_id
1 'polypeptide(L)'
;GPTLIVSGDDLRKIFKFNKYTATERKVLGKYYCDYAKFITNQKINLIFAVVAMRDSTRHWNKKNIDNYLEIYIKTNIKTIIKANKKKIYHKKNSGDIVGINIKPELPKKSDITINNNFKKSTDILSKELIRKIRTII
;
A
#
# COMPACT_ATOMS: atom_id res chain seq x y z
N GLY A 1 -15.52 -9.46 13.03
CA GLY A 1 -16.42 -8.41 12.53
C GLY A 1 -16.39 -8.32 11.01
N PRO A 2 -17.25 -7.51 10.40
CA PRO A 2 -17.26 -7.34 8.94
C PRO A 2 -15.92 -6.78 8.48
N THR A 3 -15.45 -7.26 7.32
CA THR A 3 -14.15 -6.86 6.77
C THR A 3 -14.29 -6.38 5.33
N LEU A 4 -13.79 -5.18 5.06
CA LEU A 4 -13.74 -4.60 3.72
C LEU A 4 -12.31 -4.70 3.17
N ILE A 5 -12.18 -5.13 1.92
CA ILE A 5 -10.91 -5.14 1.20
C ILE A 5 -10.97 -4.08 0.12
N VAL A 6 -10.01 -3.15 0.13
CA VAL A 6 -9.95 -2.03 -0.81
C VAL A 6 -8.54 -1.87 -1.34
N SER A 7 -8.39 -1.65 -2.63
CA SER A 7 -7.13 -1.25 -3.24
C SER A 7 -7.11 0.24 -3.61
N GLY A 8 -5.91 0.80 -3.68
CA GLY A 8 -5.75 2.18 -4.17
C GLY A 8 -6.18 2.35 -5.63
N ASP A 9 -6.07 1.29 -6.44
CA ASP A 9 -6.53 1.31 -7.84
C ASP A 9 -8.06 1.35 -7.93
N ASP A 10 -8.78 0.67 -7.01
CA ASP A 10 -10.24 0.72 -6.96
C ASP A 10 -10.73 2.13 -6.57
N LEU A 11 -10.14 2.73 -5.55
CA LEU A 11 -10.51 4.09 -5.15
C LEU A 11 -10.19 5.12 -6.24
N ARG A 12 -9.10 4.95 -6.98
CA ARG A 12 -8.81 5.81 -8.13
C ARG A 12 -9.90 5.76 -9.19
N LYS A 13 -10.43 4.57 -9.48
CA LYS A 13 -11.53 4.40 -10.42
C LYS A 13 -12.82 5.07 -9.90
N ILE A 14 -13.17 4.82 -8.64
CA ILE A 14 -14.36 5.37 -8.00
C ILE A 14 -14.31 6.89 -7.96
N PHE A 15 -13.19 7.47 -7.54
CA PHE A 15 -13.02 8.91 -7.42
C PHE A 15 -12.56 9.59 -8.70
N LYS A 16 -12.37 8.84 -9.80
CA LYS A 16 -11.92 9.35 -11.11
C LYS A 16 -10.58 10.09 -11.08
N PHE A 17 -9.66 9.66 -10.22
CA PHE A 17 -8.29 10.19 -10.15
C PHE A 17 -7.42 9.56 -11.24
N ASN A 18 -7.21 10.28 -12.34
CA ASN A 18 -6.53 9.77 -13.54
C ASN A 18 -5.06 10.16 -13.64
N LYS A 19 -4.60 11.12 -12.85
CA LYS A 19 -3.20 11.57 -12.83
C LYS A 19 -2.40 10.85 -11.75
N TYR A 20 -1.10 10.74 -11.97
CA TYR A 20 -0.19 10.03 -11.07
C TYR A 20 0.96 10.93 -10.58
N THR A 21 0.83 12.25 -10.76
CA THR A 21 1.80 13.25 -10.32
C THR A 21 2.06 13.20 -8.82
N ALA A 22 3.22 13.67 -8.38
CA ALA A 22 3.57 13.72 -6.96
C ALA A 22 2.57 14.53 -6.13
N THR A 23 2.05 15.63 -6.72
CA THR A 23 1.02 16.49 -6.08
C THR A 23 -0.28 15.73 -5.90
N GLU A 24 -0.79 15.09 -6.97
CA GLU A 24 -2.05 14.35 -6.90
C GLU A 24 -1.95 13.15 -5.95
N ARG A 25 -0.80 12.45 -5.91
CA ARG A 25 -0.54 11.38 -4.94
C ARG A 25 -0.56 11.90 -3.49
N LYS A 26 -0.12 13.15 -3.24
CA LYS A 26 -0.20 13.77 -1.90
C LYS A 26 -1.65 14.01 -1.48
N VAL A 27 -2.46 14.58 -2.37
CA VAL A 27 -3.88 14.83 -2.13
C VAL A 27 -4.62 13.51 -1.91
N LEU A 28 -4.43 12.55 -2.81
CA LEU A 28 -5.07 11.24 -2.73
C LEU A 28 -4.67 10.46 -1.46
N GLY A 29 -3.41 10.59 -1.02
CA GLY A 29 -2.96 9.99 0.24
C GLY A 29 -3.74 10.49 1.44
N LYS A 30 -4.11 11.78 1.47
CA LYS A 30 -4.98 12.35 2.52
C LYS A 30 -6.39 11.77 2.44
N TYR A 31 -6.99 11.70 1.25
CA TYR A 31 -8.31 11.06 1.09
C TYR A 31 -8.31 9.60 1.52
N TYR A 32 -7.23 8.86 1.27
CA TYR A 32 -7.10 7.48 1.73
C TYR A 32 -7.08 7.38 3.26
N CYS A 33 -6.40 8.31 3.94
CA CYS A 33 -6.38 8.38 5.40
C CYS A 33 -7.78 8.66 5.96
N ASP A 34 -8.47 9.67 5.42
CA ASP A 34 -9.80 10.07 5.85
C ASP A 34 -10.83 8.94 5.59
N TYR A 35 -10.74 8.30 4.42
CA TYR A 35 -11.57 7.14 4.07
C TYR A 35 -11.34 5.97 5.03
N ALA A 36 -10.08 5.61 5.29
CA ALA A 36 -9.76 4.52 6.20
C ALA A 36 -10.31 4.77 7.60
N LYS A 37 -10.13 5.98 8.13
CA LYS A 37 -10.69 6.39 9.43
C LYS A 37 -12.22 6.33 9.43
N PHE A 38 -12.88 6.82 8.38
CA PHE A 38 -14.33 6.79 8.27
C PHE A 38 -14.88 5.37 8.36
N ILE A 39 -14.28 4.42 7.64
CA ILE A 39 -14.69 3.01 7.64
C ILE A 39 -14.45 2.36 9.01
N THR A 40 -13.26 2.54 9.57
CA THR A 40 -12.90 1.90 10.85
C THR A 40 -13.67 2.46 12.05
N ASN A 41 -14.06 3.72 12.02
CA ASN A 41 -14.93 4.31 13.03
C ASN A 41 -16.32 3.65 13.08
N GLN A 42 -16.76 3.03 11.99
CA GLN A 42 -18.01 2.26 11.93
C GLN A 42 -17.84 0.80 12.41
N LYS A 43 -16.69 0.46 13.03
CA LYS A 43 -16.36 -0.90 13.50
C LYS A 43 -16.26 -1.92 12.37
N ILE A 44 -15.92 -1.46 11.17
CA ILE A 44 -15.64 -2.31 10.01
C ILE A 44 -14.12 -2.49 9.91
N ASN A 45 -13.64 -3.73 9.87
CA ASN A 45 -12.24 -4.01 9.61
C ASN A 45 -11.88 -3.62 8.17
N LEU A 46 -10.75 -2.97 7.98
CA LEU A 46 -10.31 -2.53 6.66
C LEU A 46 -8.95 -3.15 6.31
N ILE A 47 -8.90 -3.91 5.23
CA ILE A 47 -7.66 -4.32 4.57
C ILE A 47 -7.44 -3.36 3.41
N PHE A 48 -6.42 -2.50 3.51
CA PHE A 48 -6.19 -1.44 2.55
C PHE A 48 -4.87 -1.62 1.79
N ALA A 49 -4.94 -2.11 0.55
CA ALA A 49 -3.79 -2.35 -0.31
C ALA A 49 -3.45 -1.10 -1.13
N VAL A 50 -2.49 -0.30 -0.68
CA VAL A 50 -2.11 0.96 -1.31
C VAL A 50 -0.61 1.14 -1.44
N VAL A 51 -0.18 1.97 -2.39
CA VAL A 51 1.20 2.48 -2.44
C VAL A 51 1.31 3.64 -1.47
N ALA A 52 1.53 3.33 -0.18
CA ALA A 52 1.67 4.31 0.90
C ALA A 52 3.10 4.89 0.93
N MET A 53 3.46 5.65 -0.09
CA MET A 53 4.82 6.10 -0.35
C MET A 53 5.33 7.22 0.58
N ARG A 54 4.51 7.78 1.47
CA ARG A 54 4.86 8.89 2.35
C ARG A 54 4.77 8.50 3.82
N ASP A 55 5.81 8.83 4.58
CA ASP A 55 5.82 8.62 6.03
C ASP A 55 4.70 9.39 6.74
N SER A 56 4.40 10.60 6.28
CA SER A 56 3.36 11.44 6.87
C SER A 56 1.98 10.78 6.90
N THR A 57 1.58 10.07 5.83
CA THR A 57 0.29 9.36 5.78
C THR A 57 0.29 8.14 6.71
N ARG A 58 1.38 7.39 6.78
CA ARG A 58 1.51 6.23 7.67
C ARG A 58 1.49 6.65 9.14
N HIS A 59 2.23 7.71 9.49
CA HIS A 59 2.22 8.27 10.85
C HIS A 59 0.83 8.80 11.23
N TRP A 60 0.14 9.48 10.30
CA TRP A 60 -1.21 9.94 10.55
C TRP A 60 -2.16 8.78 10.83
N ASN A 61 -2.12 7.71 10.03
CA ASN A 61 -2.94 6.52 10.24
C ASN A 61 -2.67 5.89 11.62
N LYS A 62 -1.39 5.71 11.97
CA LYS A 62 -0.98 5.12 13.25
C LYS A 62 -1.48 5.94 14.45
N LYS A 63 -1.55 7.26 14.32
CA LYS A 63 -2.04 8.16 15.37
C LYS A 63 -3.57 8.23 15.46
N ASN A 64 -4.28 8.05 14.36
CA ASN A 64 -5.69 8.38 14.25
C ASN A 64 -6.62 7.17 14.04
N ILE A 65 -6.08 5.99 13.78
CA ILE A 65 -6.85 4.76 13.54
C ILE A 65 -6.50 3.75 14.63
N ASP A 66 -7.50 3.35 15.39
CA ASP A 66 -7.33 2.34 16.44
C ASP A 66 -6.97 0.98 15.83
N ASN A 67 -6.11 0.22 16.51
CA ASN A 67 -5.64 -1.09 16.06
C ASN A 67 -5.03 -1.08 14.64
N TYR A 68 -4.40 0.03 14.26
CA TYR A 68 -3.70 0.15 12.98
C TYR A 68 -2.50 -0.79 12.93
N LEU A 69 -2.41 -1.58 11.86
CA LEU A 69 -1.29 -2.48 11.58
C LEU A 69 -0.65 -2.12 10.25
N GLU A 70 0.63 -1.75 10.28
CA GLU A 70 1.40 -1.42 9.08
C GLU A 70 2.12 -2.66 8.54
N ILE A 71 1.72 -3.11 7.35
CA ILE A 71 2.31 -4.26 6.67
C ILE A 71 3.10 -3.78 5.47
N TYR A 72 4.41 -4.01 5.46
CA TYR A 72 5.30 -3.67 4.36
C TYR A 72 5.62 -4.89 3.49
N ILE A 73 5.11 -4.90 2.27
CA ILE A 73 5.49 -5.89 1.25
C ILE A 73 6.76 -5.38 0.56
N LYS A 74 7.91 -5.88 1.02
CA LYS A 74 9.23 -5.45 0.55
C LYS A 74 9.65 -6.20 -0.69
N THR A 75 9.97 -5.44 -1.75
CA THR A 75 10.50 -6.00 -3.01
C THR A 75 11.55 -5.04 -3.58
N ASN A 76 12.64 -5.59 -4.12
CA ASN A 76 13.63 -4.79 -4.82
C ASN A 76 13.05 -4.30 -6.16
N ILE A 77 13.28 -3.02 -6.50
CA ILE A 77 12.75 -2.41 -7.74
C ILE A 77 13.22 -3.17 -9.00
N LYS A 78 14.46 -3.63 -9.05
CA LYS A 78 14.98 -4.44 -10.18
C LYS A 78 14.18 -5.74 -10.35
N THR A 79 13.81 -6.37 -9.24
CA THR A 79 12.98 -7.58 -9.23
C THR A 79 11.57 -7.28 -9.75
N ILE A 80 10.98 -6.14 -9.37
CA ILE A 80 9.66 -5.70 -9.85
C ILE A 80 9.69 -5.47 -11.36
N ILE A 81 10.71 -4.76 -11.86
CA ILE A 81 10.89 -4.48 -13.29
C ILE A 81 11.04 -5.79 -14.08
N LYS A 82 11.87 -6.73 -13.59
CA LYS A 82 12.08 -8.04 -14.22
C LYS A 82 10.79 -8.87 -14.26
N ALA A 83 9.98 -8.82 -13.22
CA ALA A 83 8.70 -9.53 -13.17
C ALA A 83 7.65 -8.93 -14.12
N ASN A 84 7.77 -7.66 -14.47
CA ASN A 84 7.02 -6.92 -15.49
C ASN A 84 5.48 -7.14 -15.49
N LYS A 85 4.90 -7.43 -14.33
CA LYS A 85 3.46 -7.77 -14.25
C LYS A 85 2.53 -6.63 -14.68
N LYS A 86 2.94 -5.37 -14.52
CA LYS A 86 2.13 -4.19 -14.89
C LYS A 86 2.52 -3.53 -16.20
N LYS A 87 3.57 -3.98 -16.90
CA LYS A 87 4.10 -3.41 -18.18
C LYS A 87 4.37 -1.89 -18.18
N ILE A 88 4.20 -1.22 -17.04
CA ILE A 88 4.34 0.24 -16.91
C ILE A 88 5.80 0.70 -16.91
N TYR A 89 6.72 -0.19 -16.55
CA TYR A 89 8.14 0.11 -16.40
C TYR A 89 8.88 0.21 -17.74
N HIS A 90 8.25 -0.17 -18.85
CA HIS A 90 8.84 -0.15 -20.20
C HIS A 90 8.34 1.02 -21.06
N LYS A 91 7.40 1.83 -20.57
CA LYS A 91 6.95 3.03 -21.28
C LYS A 91 8.01 4.12 -21.15
N LYS A 92 8.68 4.46 -22.26
CA LYS A 92 9.75 5.47 -22.36
C LYS A 92 9.40 6.87 -21.80
N ASN A 93 8.12 7.20 -21.62
CA ASN A 93 7.62 8.51 -21.19
C ASN A 93 6.70 8.46 -19.95
N SER A 94 6.80 7.45 -19.10
CA SER A 94 6.00 7.38 -17.88
C SER A 94 6.68 8.15 -16.75
N GLY A 95 6.50 9.48 -16.70
CA GLY A 95 7.17 10.39 -15.78
C GLY A 95 6.88 10.20 -14.28
N ASP A 96 5.86 9.43 -13.91
CA ASP A 96 5.33 9.41 -12.53
C ASP A 96 5.32 8.01 -11.88
N ILE A 97 6.40 7.24 -12.09
CA ILE A 97 6.53 5.88 -11.53
C ILE A 97 7.26 5.92 -10.19
N VAL A 98 6.60 5.43 -9.14
CA VAL A 98 7.20 5.27 -7.81
C VAL A 98 8.31 4.22 -7.87
N GLY A 99 9.48 4.58 -7.32
CA GLY A 99 10.68 3.75 -7.34
C GLY A 99 11.58 3.98 -8.56
N ILE A 100 11.12 4.75 -9.56
CA ILE A 100 11.93 5.19 -10.72
C ILE A 100 12.09 6.71 -10.69
N ASN A 101 11.02 7.45 -10.97
CA ASN A 101 11.03 8.92 -11.04
C ASN A 101 10.58 9.57 -9.73
N ILE A 102 9.75 8.87 -8.94
CA ILE A 102 9.30 9.33 -7.64
C ILE A 102 9.94 8.45 -6.57
N LYS A 103 10.78 9.06 -5.71
CA LYS A 103 11.42 8.36 -4.60
C LYS A 103 10.38 8.12 -3.48
N PRO A 104 10.10 6.86 -3.11
CA PRO A 104 9.23 6.57 -1.98
C PRO A 104 9.99 6.73 -0.66
N GLU A 105 9.28 7.16 0.38
CA GLU A 105 9.74 7.12 1.77
C GLU A 105 9.40 5.71 2.32
N LEU A 106 10.35 4.78 2.19
CA LEU A 106 10.12 3.39 2.59
C LEU A 106 9.94 3.25 4.11
N PRO A 107 9.04 2.37 4.58
CA PRO A 107 8.84 2.14 6.01
C PRO A 107 10.15 1.71 6.69
N LYS A 108 10.54 2.44 7.74
CA LYS A 108 11.73 2.10 8.56
C LYS A 108 11.39 1.10 9.67
N LYS A 109 10.16 1.16 10.18
CA LYS A 109 9.67 0.34 11.30
C LYS A 109 8.20 -0.02 11.05
N SER A 110 7.94 -0.88 10.07
CA SER A 110 6.62 -1.48 9.89
C SER A 110 6.38 -2.55 10.96
N ASP A 111 5.12 -2.74 11.35
CA ASP A 111 4.75 -3.78 12.32
C ASP A 111 5.04 -5.18 11.76
N ILE A 112 4.79 -5.37 10.45
CA ILE A 112 5.12 -6.60 9.73
C ILE A 112 5.86 -6.27 8.42
N THR A 113 6.94 -6.99 8.14
CA THR A 113 7.59 -6.99 6.82
C THR A 113 7.49 -8.37 6.18
N ILE A 114 7.02 -8.40 4.93
CA ILE A 114 7.00 -9.60 4.06
C ILE A 114 7.94 -9.36 2.87
N ASN A 115 8.95 -10.20 2.73
CA ASN A 115 9.86 -10.15 1.59
C ASN A 115 9.25 -10.90 0.40
N ASN A 116 8.90 -10.17 -0.65
CA ASN A 116 8.38 -10.74 -1.89
C ASN A 116 9.41 -10.59 -3.03
N ASN A 117 10.09 -11.65 -3.37
CA ASN A 117 11.02 -11.72 -4.51
C ASN A 117 10.42 -12.45 -5.73
N PHE A 118 9.12 -12.70 -5.73
CA PHE A 118 8.35 -13.46 -6.73
C PHE A 118 8.77 -14.95 -6.90
N LYS A 119 9.60 -15.48 -6.00
CA LYS A 119 9.96 -16.91 -6.00
C LYS A 119 8.96 -17.77 -5.22
N LYS A 120 8.32 -17.19 -4.21
CA LYS A 120 7.26 -17.85 -3.43
C LYS A 120 5.90 -17.56 -4.07
N SER A 121 4.99 -18.53 -3.99
CA SER A 121 3.59 -18.33 -4.39
C SER A 121 2.89 -17.35 -3.44
N THR A 122 1.81 -16.73 -3.92
CA THR A 122 0.95 -15.85 -3.12
C THR A 122 0.39 -16.58 -1.89
N ASP A 123 0.04 -17.86 -2.03
CA ASP A 123 -0.45 -18.68 -0.93
C ASP A 123 0.58 -18.82 0.21
N ILE A 124 1.83 -19.09 -0.13
CA ILE A 124 2.93 -19.20 0.87
C ILE A 124 3.11 -17.86 1.59
N LEU A 125 3.13 -16.74 0.85
CA LEU A 125 3.28 -15.41 1.44
C LEU A 125 2.08 -15.03 2.30
N SER A 126 0.88 -15.39 1.90
CA SER A 126 -0.35 -15.16 2.68
C SER A 126 -0.34 -15.94 4.00
N LYS A 127 0.07 -17.21 3.97
CA LYS A 127 0.23 -18.02 5.20
C LYS A 127 1.30 -17.44 6.13
N GLU A 128 2.41 -16.96 5.59
CA GLU A 128 3.45 -16.27 6.35
C GLU A 128 2.90 -15.00 7.02
N LEU A 129 2.13 -14.19 6.28
CA LEU A 129 1.50 -12.98 6.79
C LEU A 129 0.50 -13.28 7.91
N ILE A 130 -0.41 -14.23 7.69
CA ILE A 130 -1.42 -14.62 8.69
C ILE A 130 -0.74 -15.08 9.98
N ARG A 131 0.32 -15.91 9.88
CA ARG A 131 1.08 -16.35 11.05
C ARG A 131 1.65 -15.15 11.83
N LYS A 132 2.25 -14.17 11.15
CA LYS A 132 2.81 -12.97 11.78
C LYS A 132 1.73 -12.09 12.41
N ILE A 133 0.59 -11.93 11.76
CA ILE A 133 -0.55 -11.18 12.33
C ILE A 133 -0.99 -11.80 13.65
N ARG A 134 -1.16 -13.13 13.69
CA ARG A 134 -1.58 -13.86 14.90
C ARG A 134 -0.63 -13.74 16.09
N THR A 135 0.61 -13.31 15.88
CA THR A 135 1.56 -13.04 16.99
C THR A 135 1.45 -11.63 17.54
N ILE A 136 0.70 -10.76 16.89
CA ILE A 136 0.54 -9.34 17.27
C ILE A 136 -0.83 -9.09 17.89
N ILE A 137 -1.86 -9.76 17.38
CA ILE A 137 -3.26 -9.66 17.82
C ILE A 137 -3.68 -10.96 18.50
#